data_fe20bf38bfd84b918e10277aabd99077
#
_entry.id   fe20bf38bfd84b918e10277aabd99077
#
_cell.length_a   1.000
_cell.length_b   1.000
_cell.length_c   1.000
_cell.angle_alpha   90.00
_cell.angle_beta   90.00
_cell.angle_gamma   90.00
#
_symmetry.space_group_name_H-M   'P 1'
#
loop_
_entity.id
_entity.type
_entity.pdbx_description
1 polymer ?
#
loop_
_entity_poly.entity_id
_entity_poly.type
_entity_poly.pdbx_seq_one_letter_code
_entity_poly.pdbx_strand_id
1 'polypeptide(L)'
;MIEYIKGNLADLNPAYAVLEAAGVGYAINIALPTYSALVGKENAETRLYVTEIIREDTHDLYGFFTRGERELFLMLMTVSGIGANTARMIMSAFSAAEIRQIIATGNARALSQVKGLGPKTAQRIIVDLKDKVLKIDLGAEAKLDGLDVPEFDTSTQVDSQVKQEAVSALTMLGFAAAASGKAVDKILKEDPNASVEKVIKLALKML
;
A
#
# COMPACT_ATOMS: atom_id res chain seq x y z
N MET A 1 -4.93 -22.09 2.53
CA MET A 1 -4.99 -20.61 2.46
C MET A 1 -4.67 -20.05 3.84
N ILE A 2 -3.74 -19.12 3.92
CA ILE A 2 -3.38 -18.45 5.18
C ILE A 2 -4.31 -17.25 5.37
N GLU A 3 -4.98 -17.15 6.53
CA GLU A 3 -5.93 -16.07 6.82
C GLU A 3 -5.21 -14.82 7.33
N TYR A 4 -4.27 -15.02 8.27
CA TYR A 4 -3.43 -13.97 8.81
C TYR A 4 -2.11 -14.55 9.33
N ILE A 5 -1.13 -13.70 9.46
CA ILE A 5 0.12 -14.00 10.16
C ILE A 5 0.22 -13.05 11.35
N LYS A 6 0.43 -13.62 12.54
CA LYS A 6 0.66 -12.89 13.78
C LYS A 6 2.05 -13.21 14.28
N GLY A 7 2.88 -12.19 14.48
CA GLY A 7 4.26 -12.35 14.90
C GLY A 7 4.91 -11.00 15.17
N ASN A 8 6.20 -11.03 15.46
CA ASN A 8 6.99 -9.83 15.67
C ASN A 8 7.34 -9.18 14.31
N LEU A 9 7.20 -7.87 14.22
CA LEU A 9 7.63 -7.11 13.06
C LEU A 9 9.16 -7.01 13.06
N ALA A 10 9.81 -7.90 12.31
CA ALA A 10 11.28 -8.03 12.28
C ALA A 10 11.94 -7.04 11.31
N ASP A 11 11.26 -6.69 10.19
CA ASP A 11 11.73 -5.71 9.21
C ASP A 11 10.55 -5.01 8.58
N LEU A 12 10.72 -3.72 8.27
CA LEU A 12 9.67 -2.88 7.67
C LEU A 12 10.25 -1.99 6.58
N ASN A 13 9.64 -2.09 5.40
CA ASN A 13 9.94 -1.25 4.25
C ASN A 13 8.62 -0.76 3.63
N PRO A 14 8.55 0.38 2.95
CA PRO A 14 7.30 0.86 2.34
C PRO A 14 6.61 -0.10 1.36
N ALA A 15 7.33 -1.11 0.84
CA ALA A 15 6.77 -2.08 -0.11
C ALA A 15 6.62 -3.50 0.47
N TYR A 16 7.26 -3.81 1.59
CA TYR A 16 7.15 -5.11 2.26
C TYR A 16 7.36 -5.00 3.77
N ALA A 17 6.87 -5.99 4.50
CA ALA A 17 7.14 -6.20 5.92
C ALA A 17 7.59 -7.64 6.13
N VAL A 18 8.45 -7.87 7.11
CA VAL A 18 8.79 -9.23 7.56
C VAL A 18 8.20 -9.45 8.94
N LEU A 19 7.28 -10.42 9.03
CA LEU A 19 6.76 -10.91 10.30
C LEU A 19 7.44 -12.20 10.68
N GLU A 20 8.08 -12.24 11.86
CA GLU A 20 8.61 -13.44 12.43
C GLU A 20 7.56 -14.12 13.32
N ALA A 21 7.16 -15.32 12.94
CA ALA A 21 6.22 -16.15 13.68
C ALA A 21 6.82 -17.55 13.88
N ALA A 22 6.95 -17.97 15.13
CA ALA A 22 7.51 -19.28 15.51
C ALA A 22 8.88 -19.58 14.88
N GLY A 23 9.75 -18.58 14.78
CA GLY A 23 11.10 -18.73 14.20
C GLY A 23 11.13 -18.74 12.66
N VAL A 24 10.01 -18.44 11.99
CA VAL A 24 9.93 -18.31 10.54
C VAL A 24 9.66 -16.85 10.17
N GLY A 25 10.50 -16.26 9.31
CA GLY A 25 10.31 -14.93 8.77
C GLY A 25 9.46 -14.98 7.50
N TYR A 26 8.31 -14.35 7.54
CA TYR A 26 7.39 -14.22 6.39
C TYR A 26 7.57 -12.86 5.73
N ALA A 27 8.12 -12.85 4.51
CA ALA A 27 8.18 -11.64 3.70
C ALA A 27 6.81 -11.37 3.04
N ILE A 28 6.20 -10.26 3.38
CA ILE A 28 4.82 -9.92 3.02
C ILE A 28 4.82 -8.62 2.25
N ASN A 29 4.37 -8.64 1.00
CA ASN A 29 4.16 -7.43 0.20
C ASN A 29 3.03 -6.60 0.81
N ILE A 30 3.26 -5.32 1.02
CA ILE A 30 2.28 -4.40 1.62
C ILE A 30 2.05 -3.18 0.74
N ALA A 31 0.90 -2.53 0.91
CA ALA A 31 0.61 -1.22 0.37
C ALA A 31 1.01 -0.11 1.35
N LEU A 32 1.12 1.11 0.86
CA LEU A 32 1.57 2.26 1.66
C LEU A 32 0.72 2.52 2.91
N PRO A 33 -0.63 2.42 2.90
CA PRO A 33 -1.42 2.55 4.13
C PRO A 33 -1.08 1.51 5.20
N THR A 34 -0.78 0.26 4.79
CA THR A 34 -0.35 -0.79 5.72
C THR A 34 1.02 -0.47 6.30
N TYR A 35 1.97 0.02 5.48
CA TYR A 35 3.26 0.51 5.95
C TYR A 35 3.07 1.59 7.02
N SER A 36 2.28 2.64 6.73
CA SER A 36 2.03 3.73 7.67
C SER A 36 1.44 3.27 9.01
N ALA A 37 0.57 2.26 8.96
CA ALA A 37 0.01 1.68 10.18
C ALA A 37 1.02 0.85 11.00
N LEU A 38 2.14 0.45 10.39
CA LEU A 38 3.20 -0.37 11.01
C LEU A 38 4.41 0.44 11.48
N VAL A 39 4.62 1.66 10.96
CA VAL A 39 5.72 2.54 11.39
C VAL A 39 5.69 2.73 12.90
N GLY A 40 6.84 2.58 13.55
CA GLY A 40 6.99 2.67 15.01
C GLY A 40 6.55 1.43 15.78
N LYS A 41 6.24 0.33 15.08
CA LYS A 41 5.89 -0.96 15.69
C LYS A 41 6.95 -2.05 15.47
N GLU A 42 8.16 -1.66 15.09
CA GLU A 42 9.29 -2.57 14.93
C GLU A 42 9.54 -3.33 16.25
N ASN A 43 9.77 -4.62 16.15
CA ASN A 43 9.89 -5.55 17.28
C ASN A 43 8.63 -5.73 18.14
N ALA A 44 7.49 -5.14 17.74
CA ALA A 44 6.22 -5.37 18.41
C ALA A 44 5.44 -6.51 17.75
N GLU A 45 4.67 -7.23 18.57
CA GLU A 45 3.75 -8.24 18.06
C GLU A 45 2.64 -7.56 17.23
N THR A 46 2.52 -7.95 15.99
CA THR A 46 1.51 -7.43 15.08
C THR A 46 0.82 -8.53 14.30
N ARG A 47 -0.31 -8.22 13.69
CA ARG A 47 -1.07 -9.14 12.85
C ARG A 47 -1.38 -8.48 11.51
N LEU A 48 -1.06 -9.18 10.43
CA LEU A 48 -1.49 -8.80 9.07
C LEU A 48 -2.41 -9.89 8.52
N TYR A 49 -3.55 -9.47 7.97
CA TYR A 49 -4.39 -10.34 7.15
C TYR A 49 -3.68 -10.54 5.82
N VAL A 50 -3.56 -11.77 5.37
CA VAL A 50 -2.78 -12.07 4.17
C VAL A 50 -3.59 -12.77 3.11
N THR A 51 -3.13 -12.66 1.89
CA THR A 51 -3.55 -13.52 0.79
C THR A 51 -2.33 -14.03 0.05
N GLU A 52 -2.41 -15.27 -0.41
CA GLU A 52 -1.36 -15.93 -1.17
C GLU A 52 -1.64 -15.80 -2.65
N ILE A 53 -0.64 -15.39 -3.42
CA ILE A 53 -0.67 -15.41 -4.88
C ILE A 53 0.39 -16.41 -5.34
N ILE A 54 -0.09 -17.58 -5.73
CA ILE A 54 0.75 -18.68 -6.17
C ILE A 54 0.68 -18.75 -7.70
N ARG A 55 1.85 -18.77 -8.33
CA ARG A 55 2.05 -18.97 -9.76
C ARG A 55 3.05 -20.10 -9.96
N GLU A 56 3.34 -20.45 -11.21
CA GLU A 56 4.30 -21.51 -11.51
C GLU A 56 5.71 -21.23 -10.95
N ASP A 57 6.10 -19.95 -10.92
CA ASP A 57 7.45 -19.48 -10.57
C ASP A 57 7.50 -18.61 -9.30
N THR A 58 6.36 -18.25 -8.73
CA THR A 58 6.30 -17.34 -7.57
C THR A 58 5.26 -17.77 -6.54
N HIS A 59 5.58 -17.54 -5.29
CA HIS A 59 4.67 -17.67 -4.16
C HIS A 59 4.78 -16.40 -3.32
N ASP A 60 3.91 -15.44 -3.59
CA ASP A 60 3.92 -14.13 -2.96
C ASP A 60 2.83 -14.04 -1.89
N LEU A 61 3.18 -13.44 -0.75
CA LEU A 61 2.23 -13.02 0.27
C LEU A 61 1.94 -11.52 0.11
N TYR A 62 0.67 -11.15 0.18
CA TYR A 62 0.20 -9.77 0.25
C TYR A 62 -0.53 -9.55 1.58
N GLY A 63 -0.13 -8.50 2.33
CA GLY A 63 -0.61 -8.24 3.67
C GLY A 63 -1.35 -6.92 3.80
N PHE A 64 -2.35 -6.94 4.70
CA PHE A 64 -3.27 -5.83 4.93
C PHE A 64 -3.50 -5.68 6.43
N PHE A 65 -3.70 -4.45 6.86
CA PHE A 65 -3.94 -4.18 8.28
C PHE A 65 -5.35 -4.60 8.72
N THR A 66 -6.32 -4.50 7.81
CA THR A 66 -7.71 -4.88 8.06
C THR A 66 -8.21 -5.96 7.08
N ARG A 67 -9.27 -6.68 7.48
CA ARG A 67 -9.96 -7.61 6.58
C ARG A 67 -10.58 -6.90 5.38
N GLY A 68 -11.16 -5.72 5.61
CA GLY A 68 -11.78 -4.93 4.55
C GLY A 68 -10.80 -4.51 3.46
N GLU A 69 -9.56 -4.14 3.84
CA GLU A 69 -8.50 -3.86 2.88
C GLU A 69 -8.16 -5.09 2.04
N ARG A 70 -8.05 -6.28 2.67
CA ARG A 70 -7.81 -7.53 1.94
C ARG A 70 -8.96 -7.86 0.99
N GLU A 71 -10.20 -7.70 1.42
CA GLU A 71 -11.37 -7.91 0.57
C GLU A 71 -11.40 -6.96 -0.62
N LEU A 72 -11.06 -5.70 -0.40
CA LEU A 72 -10.94 -4.71 -1.47
C LEU A 72 -9.84 -5.09 -2.47
N PHE A 73 -8.66 -5.54 -2.00
CA PHE A 73 -7.59 -6.04 -2.85
C PHE A 73 -8.04 -7.22 -3.72
N LEU A 74 -8.67 -8.21 -3.10
CA LEU A 74 -9.20 -9.38 -3.81
C LEU A 74 -10.27 -8.98 -4.82
N MET A 75 -11.13 -8.03 -4.47
CA MET A 75 -12.15 -7.50 -5.36
C MET A 75 -11.52 -6.78 -6.57
N LEU A 76 -10.50 -5.95 -6.37
CA LEU A 76 -9.76 -5.32 -7.47
C LEU A 76 -9.17 -6.38 -8.43
N MET A 77 -8.63 -7.46 -7.90
CA MET A 77 -8.06 -8.55 -8.69
C MET A 77 -9.09 -9.34 -9.50
N THR A 78 -10.39 -9.26 -9.20
CA THR A 78 -11.43 -9.88 -10.04
C THR A 78 -11.61 -9.17 -11.38
N VAL A 79 -11.12 -7.93 -11.51
CA VAL A 79 -11.24 -7.13 -12.73
C VAL A 79 -10.20 -7.57 -13.74
N SER A 80 -10.64 -7.92 -14.94
CA SER A 80 -9.74 -8.35 -16.01
C SER A 80 -8.70 -7.27 -16.34
N GLY A 81 -7.41 -7.63 -16.30
CA GLY A 81 -6.28 -6.74 -16.50
C GLY A 81 -5.72 -6.14 -15.22
N ILE A 82 -6.27 -6.50 -14.05
CA ILE A 82 -5.72 -6.11 -12.75
C ILE A 82 -5.06 -7.32 -12.09
N GLY A 83 -3.73 -7.26 -12.00
CA GLY A 83 -2.94 -8.22 -11.22
C GLY A 83 -2.61 -7.69 -9.82
N ALA A 84 -2.00 -8.53 -8.99
CA ALA A 84 -1.66 -8.20 -7.61
C ALA A 84 -0.82 -6.91 -7.47
N ASN A 85 0.18 -6.72 -8.33
CA ASN A 85 0.99 -5.50 -8.31
C ASN A 85 0.17 -4.25 -8.65
N THR A 86 -0.74 -4.33 -9.65
CA THR A 86 -1.61 -3.20 -10.01
C THR A 86 -2.59 -2.89 -8.88
N ALA A 87 -3.19 -3.91 -8.27
CA ALA A 87 -4.07 -3.75 -7.11
C ALA A 87 -3.32 -3.09 -5.94
N ARG A 88 -2.10 -3.54 -5.63
CA ARG A 88 -1.23 -2.95 -4.61
C ARG A 88 -0.90 -1.48 -4.90
N MET A 89 -0.59 -1.13 -6.17
CA MET A 89 -0.35 0.26 -6.57
C MET A 89 -1.58 1.14 -6.38
N ILE A 90 -2.78 0.65 -6.73
CA ILE A 90 -4.03 1.38 -6.50
C ILE A 90 -4.20 1.64 -4.99
N MET A 91 -3.99 0.62 -4.15
CA MET A 91 -4.10 0.73 -2.70
C MET A 91 -2.97 1.52 -2.05
N SER A 92 -1.85 1.74 -2.74
CA SER A 92 -0.79 2.64 -2.28
C SER A 92 -1.05 4.09 -2.66
N ALA A 93 -1.75 4.33 -3.78
CA ALA A 93 -2.11 5.66 -4.24
C ALA A 93 -3.33 6.24 -3.51
N PHE A 94 -4.24 5.39 -3.04
CA PHE A 94 -5.49 5.77 -2.39
C PHE A 94 -5.76 4.87 -1.17
N SER A 95 -6.35 5.44 -0.14
CA SER A 95 -6.89 4.66 0.99
C SER A 95 -8.10 3.82 0.55
N ALA A 96 -8.44 2.80 1.32
CA ALA A 96 -9.60 1.95 1.04
C ALA A 96 -10.91 2.75 0.94
N ALA A 97 -11.09 3.76 1.79
CA ALA A 97 -12.24 4.66 1.77
C ALA A 97 -12.28 5.52 0.48
N GLU A 98 -11.12 6.07 0.07
CA GLU A 98 -11.02 6.83 -1.18
C GLU A 98 -11.30 5.95 -2.39
N ILE A 99 -10.77 4.71 -2.45
CA ILE A 99 -11.06 3.77 -3.55
C ILE A 99 -12.56 3.47 -3.62
N ARG A 100 -13.18 3.19 -2.48
CA ARG A 100 -14.62 2.97 -2.40
C ARG A 100 -15.42 4.17 -2.94
N GLN A 101 -15.04 5.39 -2.55
CA GLN A 101 -15.70 6.61 -3.03
C GLN A 101 -15.47 6.83 -4.53
N ILE A 102 -14.24 6.67 -5.03
CA ILE A 102 -13.89 6.81 -6.45
C ILE A 102 -14.73 5.84 -7.30
N ILE A 103 -14.86 4.59 -6.87
CA ILE A 103 -15.66 3.58 -7.58
C ILE A 103 -17.15 3.93 -7.50
N ALA A 104 -17.67 4.27 -6.33
CA ALA A 104 -19.09 4.61 -6.14
C ALA A 104 -19.53 5.82 -6.96
N THR A 105 -18.68 6.85 -7.04
CA THR A 105 -18.94 8.09 -7.82
C THR A 105 -18.61 7.97 -9.31
N GLY A 106 -17.99 6.85 -9.74
CA GLY A 106 -17.66 6.64 -11.14
C GLY A 106 -16.46 7.45 -11.64
N ASN A 107 -15.57 7.90 -10.75
CA ASN A 107 -14.42 8.75 -11.10
C ASN A 107 -13.25 7.95 -11.71
N ALA A 108 -13.43 7.42 -12.93
CA ALA A 108 -12.39 6.68 -13.64
C ALA A 108 -11.11 7.51 -13.90
N ARG A 109 -11.24 8.85 -13.97
CA ARG A 109 -10.08 9.74 -14.19
C ARG A 109 -9.11 9.69 -13.01
N ALA A 110 -9.61 9.63 -11.77
CA ALA A 110 -8.75 9.49 -10.60
C ALA A 110 -7.95 8.18 -10.65
N LEU A 111 -8.62 7.05 -10.96
CA LEU A 111 -7.94 5.75 -11.09
C LEU A 111 -6.90 5.75 -12.21
N SER A 112 -7.17 6.40 -13.34
CA SER A 112 -6.24 6.42 -14.47
C SER A 112 -4.95 7.21 -14.20
N GLN A 113 -4.83 7.91 -13.08
CA GLN A 113 -3.58 8.53 -12.63
C GLN A 113 -2.60 7.52 -12.04
N VAL A 114 -3.07 6.32 -11.68
CA VAL A 114 -2.19 5.25 -11.19
C VAL A 114 -1.43 4.66 -12.37
N LYS A 115 -0.10 4.59 -12.24
CA LYS A 115 0.76 4.03 -13.30
C LYS A 115 0.35 2.61 -13.66
N GLY A 116 0.32 2.33 -14.95
CA GLY A 116 -0.08 1.03 -15.47
C GLY A 116 -1.60 0.82 -15.53
N LEU A 117 -2.39 1.81 -15.09
CA LEU A 117 -3.83 1.76 -15.15
C LEU A 117 -4.37 2.69 -16.26
N GLY A 118 -4.54 2.13 -17.45
CA GLY A 118 -5.09 2.88 -18.58
C GLY A 118 -6.57 3.25 -18.39
N PRO A 119 -7.07 4.26 -19.14
CA PRO A 119 -8.46 4.74 -19.04
C PRO A 119 -9.51 3.63 -19.21
N LYS A 120 -9.26 2.69 -20.12
CA LYS A 120 -10.15 1.54 -20.37
C LYS A 120 -10.24 0.61 -19.15
N THR A 121 -9.10 0.34 -18.50
CA THR A 121 -9.05 -0.52 -17.29
C THR A 121 -9.68 0.20 -16.10
N ALA A 122 -9.41 1.51 -15.94
CA ALA A 122 -10.06 2.34 -14.92
C ALA A 122 -11.57 2.33 -15.06
N GLN A 123 -12.10 2.49 -16.28
CA GLN A 123 -13.54 2.41 -16.54
C GLN A 123 -14.10 1.01 -16.23
N ARG A 124 -13.36 -0.05 -16.54
CA ARG A 124 -13.77 -1.43 -16.22
C ARG A 124 -13.87 -1.64 -14.72
N ILE A 125 -12.89 -1.15 -13.92
CA ILE A 125 -12.97 -1.20 -12.46
C ILE A 125 -14.29 -0.60 -11.97
N ILE A 126 -14.65 0.59 -12.47
CA ILE A 126 -15.89 1.25 -12.09
C ILE A 126 -17.10 0.36 -12.41
N VAL A 127 -17.20 -0.11 -13.65
CA VAL A 127 -18.36 -0.90 -14.10
C VAL A 127 -18.48 -2.21 -13.31
N ASP A 128 -17.37 -2.93 -13.13
CA ASP A 128 -17.37 -4.27 -12.53
C ASP A 128 -17.56 -4.23 -11.01
N LEU A 129 -17.16 -3.12 -10.34
CA LEU A 129 -17.11 -3.06 -8.88
C LEU A 129 -18.09 -2.09 -8.23
N LYS A 130 -18.78 -1.22 -8.97
CA LYS A 130 -19.65 -0.17 -8.42
C LYS A 130 -20.68 -0.71 -7.41
N ASP A 131 -21.37 -1.81 -7.76
CA ASP A 131 -22.41 -2.40 -6.92
C ASP A 131 -21.83 -3.29 -5.79
N LYS A 132 -20.58 -3.75 -5.95
CA LYS A 132 -19.93 -4.66 -5.02
C LYS A 132 -19.19 -3.92 -3.92
N VAL A 133 -18.53 -2.80 -4.27
CA VAL A 133 -17.67 -2.05 -3.36
C VAL A 133 -18.43 -1.46 -2.16
N LEU A 134 -19.71 -1.20 -2.32
CA LEU A 134 -20.58 -0.69 -1.24
C LEU A 134 -20.89 -1.75 -0.18
N LYS A 135 -20.72 -3.04 -0.50
CA LYS A 135 -20.99 -4.16 0.39
C LYS A 135 -19.78 -4.55 1.26
N ILE A 136 -18.59 -4.05 0.92
CA ILE A 136 -17.40 -4.30 1.73
C ILE A 136 -17.54 -3.55 3.04
N ASP A 137 -17.43 -4.28 4.13
CA ASP A 137 -17.23 -3.69 5.45
C ASP A 137 -15.74 -3.32 5.59
N LEU A 138 -15.43 -2.05 5.34
CA LEU A 138 -14.07 -1.54 5.55
C LEU A 138 -13.70 -1.46 7.04
N GLY A 139 -14.61 -1.85 7.94
CA GLY A 139 -14.53 -1.60 9.36
C GLY A 139 -14.74 -0.09 9.62
N ALA A 140 -15.46 0.29 10.65
CA ALA A 140 -15.27 1.61 11.23
C ALA A 140 -13.77 1.70 11.54
N GLU A 141 -13.08 2.67 10.90
CA GLU A 141 -11.63 2.95 11.00
C GLU A 141 -11.04 2.27 12.22
N ALA A 142 -10.18 1.26 11.99
CA ALA A 142 -9.75 0.39 13.07
C ALA A 142 -9.33 1.28 14.24
N LYS A 143 -10.23 1.50 15.18
CA LYS A 143 -9.85 1.93 16.51
C LYS A 143 -8.99 0.80 16.99
N LEU A 144 -7.70 1.02 16.89
CA LEU A 144 -6.68 0.19 17.48
C LEU A 144 -7.15 -0.10 18.90
N ASP A 145 -7.58 -1.33 19.15
CA ASP A 145 -7.84 -1.77 20.51
C ASP A 145 -6.57 -1.49 21.32
N GLY A 146 -6.58 -0.36 22.04
CA GLY A 146 -5.65 -0.05 23.11
C GLY A 146 -4.30 0.57 22.75
N LEU A 147 -4.10 1.21 21.57
CA LEU A 147 -2.85 1.93 21.28
C LEU A 147 -3.15 3.39 20.91
N ASP A 148 -2.82 4.30 21.84
CA ASP A 148 -2.72 5.74 21.58
C ASP A 148 -1.71 5.98 20.44
N VAL A 149 -2.14 6.68 19.40
CA VAL A 149 -1.28 7.12 18.33
C VAL A 149 -0.47 8.31 18.85
N PRO A 150 0.85 8.23 19.01
CA PRO A 150 1.65 9.40 19.34
C PRO A 150 1.68 10.37 18.16
N GLU A 151 1.34 11.62 18.39
CA GLU A 151 1.69 12.72 17.50
C GLU A 151 3.22 12.79 17.40
N PHE A 152 3.74 12.61 16.20
CA PHE A 152 5.18 12.65 15.95
C PHE A 152 5.67 14.09 15.82
N ASP A 153 6.52 14.48 16.76
CA ASP A 153 7.31 15.69 16.68
C ASP A 153 8.57 15.42 15.84
N THR A 154 8.73 16.16 14.74
CA THR A 154 9.81 15.98 13.78
C THR A 154 10.88 17.02 14.00
N SER A 155 12.06 16.61 14.42
CA SER A 155 13.27 17.42 14.22
C SER A 155 14.53 16.59 13.94
N THR A 156 15.03 16.78 12.71
CA THR A 156 16.42 16.75 12.26
C THR A 156 17.22 15.44 12.26
N GLN A 157 17.25 14.79 11.12
CA GLN A 157 18.38 14.20 10.35
C GLN A 157 17.89 13.33 9.18
N VAL A 158 16.97 13.82 8.35
CA VAL A 158 16.02 13.01 7.58
C VAL A 158 16.22 13.03 6.06
N ASP A 159 16.96 14.00 5.47
CA ASP A 159 16.90 14.21 4.02
C ASP A 159 17.48 13.09 3.16
N SER A 160 18.59 12.47 3.58
CA SER A 160 19.20 11.40 2.77
C SER A 160 18.48 10.06 2.93
N GLN A 161 17.96 9.80 4.12
CA GLN A 161 17.30 8.55 4.46
C GLN A 161 15.90 8.47 3.83
N VAL A 162 15.11 9.55 3.93
CA VAL A 162 13.79 9.66 3.28
C VAL A 162 13.88 9.48 1.77
N LYS A 163 14.86 10.12 1.14
CA LYS A 163 15.10 9.97 -0.29
C LYS A 163 15.42 8.54 -0.67
N GLN A 164 16.34 7.90 0.02
CA GLN A 164 16.79 6.55 -0.28
C GLN A 164 15.66 5.53 -0.09
N GLU A 165 14.90 5.67 0.98
CA GLU A 165 13.76 4.81 1.30
C GLU A 165 12.62 4.99 0.29
N ALA A 166 12.27 6.22 -0.08
CA ALA A 166 11.25 6.49 -1.08
C ALA A 166 11.62 5.97 -2.48
N VAL A 167 12.88 6.15 -2.92
CA VAL A 167 13.36 5.63 -4.21
C VAL A 167 13.37 4.11 -4.20
N SER A 168 13.81 3.46 -3.12
CA SER A 168 13.79 2.01 -2.96
C SER A 168 12.37 1.46 -3.07
N ALA A 169 11.42 2.06 -2.35
CA ALA A 169 10.02 1.67 -2.39
C ALA A 169 9.42 1.80 -3.80
N LEU A 170 9.65 2.92 -4.48
CA LEU A 170 9.17 3.13 -5.85
C LEU A 170 9.78 2.11 -6.83
N THR A 171 11.05 1.75 -6.64
CA THR A 171 11.71 0.72 -7.45
C THR A 171 11.09 -0.66 -7.22
N MET A 172 10.80 -1.01 -5.98
CA MET A 172 10.09 -2.25 -5.63
C MET A 172 8.65 -2.30 -6.16
N LEU A 173 8.02 -1.14 -6.34
CA LEU A 173 6.71 -1.01 -7.00
C LEU A 173 6.79 -1.09 -8.54
N GLY A 174 8.00 -1.25 -9.10
CA GLY A 174 8.22 -1.46 -10.53
C GLY A 174 8.53 -0.20 -11.33
N PHE A 175 8.91 0.89 -10.66
CA PHE A 175 9.35 2.11 -11.35
C PHE A 175 10.86 2.09 -11.60
N ALA A 176 11.31 2.70 -12.69
CA ALA A 176 12.75 2.82 -12.95
C ALA A 176 13.42 3.73 -11.88
N ALA A 177 14.53 3.28 -11.31
CA ALA A 177 15.25 4.00 -10.26
C ALA A 177 15.59 5.45 -10.63
N ALA A 178 15.99 5.70 -11.90
CA ALA A 178 16.30 7.04 -12.38
C ALA A 178 15.08 7.97 -12.44
N ALA A 179 13.90 7.46 -12.79
CA ALA A 179 12.65 8.22 -12.80
C ALA A 179 12.18 8.50 -11.37
N SER A 180 12.23 7.47 -10.52
CA SER A 180 11.89 7.57 -9.09
C SER A 180 12.77 8.61 -8.38
N GLY A 181 14.08 8.58 -8.62
CA GLY A 181 15.02 9.57 -8.04
C GLY A 181 14.66 11.00 -8.42
N LYS A 182 14.37 11.26 -9.72
CA LYS A 182 13.99 12.60 -10.17
C LYS A 182 12.66 13.09 -9.57
N ALA A 183 11.68 12.21 -9.46
CA ALA A 183 10.39 12.55 -8.86
C ALA A 183 10.54 12.87 -7.37
N VAL A 184 11.27 12.03 -6.64
CA VAL A 184 11.56 12.23 -5.20
C VAL A 184 12.34 13.52 -4.97
N ASP A 185 13.39 13.78 -5.76
CA ASP A 185 14.18 15.02 -5.64
C ASP A 185 13.35 16.29 -5.87
N LYS A 186 12.40 16.24 -6.79
CA LYS A 186 11.49 17.36 -7.04
C LYS A 186 10.57 17.61 -5.85
N ILE A 187 10.00 16.55 -5.29
CA ILE A 187 9.09 16.64 -4.15
C ILE A 187 9.82 17.16 -2.91
N LEU A 188 11.00 16.63 -2.61
CA LEU A 188 11.80 17.06 -1.46
C LEU A 188 12.33 18.49 -1.60
N LYS A 189 12.48 19.00 -2.83
CA LYS A 189 12.79 20.43 -3.05
C LYS A 189 11.60 21.35 -2.72
N GLU A 190 10.38 20.89 -2.99
CA GLU A 190 9.15 21.65 -2.72
C GLU A 190 8.75 21.54 -1.24
N ASP A 191 9.00 20.38 -0.61
CA ASP A 191 8.71 20.11 0.80
C ASP A 191 9.83 19.26 1.42
N PRO A 192 10.88 19.89 1.96
CA PRO A 192 12.04 19.20 2.55
C PRO A 192 11.68 18.31 3.75
N ASN A 193 10.62 18.64 4.47
CA ASN A 193 10.18 17.91 5.66
C ASN A 193 9.08 16.87 5.37
N ALA A 194 8.84 16.54 4.09
CA ALA A 194 7.85 15.56 3.72
C ALA A 194 8.22 14.16 4.26
N SER A 195 7.28 13.49 4.87
CA SER A 195 7.44 12.08 5.28
C SER A 195 7.65 11.18 4.07
N VAL A 196 8.32 10.03 4.25
CA VAL A 196 8.51 8.99 3.20
C VAL A 196 7.20 8.67 2.51
N GLU A 197 6.13 8.49 3.27
CA GLU A 197 4.78 8.21 2.76
C GLU A 197 4.28 9.32 1.83
N LYS A 198 4.39 10.58 2.27
CA LYS A 198 3.94 11.74 1.48
C LYS A 198 4.74 11.84 0.17
N VAL A 199 6.05 11.63 0.24
CA VAL A 199 6.93 11.61 -0.94
C VAL A 199 6.52 10.52 -1.91
N ILE A 200 6.33 9.28 -1.43
CA ILE A 200 5.91 8.16 -2.28
C ILE A 200 4.55 8.43 -2.90
N LYS A 201 3.56 8.88 -2.12
CA LYS A 201 2.21 9.20 -2.59
C LYS A 201 2.19 10.26 -3.68
N LEU A 202 3.02 11.30 -3.55
CA LEU A 202 3.16 12.34 -4.56
C LEU A 202 3.92 11.83 -5.79
N ALA A 203 4.99 11.07 -5.59
CA ALA A 203 5.77 10.49 -6.69
C ALA A 203 4.95 9.52 -7.54
N LEU A 204 4.07 8.71 -6.94
CA LEU A 204 3.15 7.82 -7.65
C LEU A 204 2.17 8.55 -8.58
N LYS A 205 1.88 9.83 -8.32
CA LYS A 205 1.04 10.66 -9.19
C LYS A 205 1.82 11.32 -10.32
N MET A 206 3.15 11.36 -10.20
CA MET A 206 4.05 12.01 -11.18
C MET A 206 4.72 11.01 -12.13
N LEU A 207 4.82 9.74 -11.72
CA LEU A 207 5.45 8.64 -12.46
C LEU A 207 4.43 7.82 -13.25
#